data_6cd5e6bd2a7a96c5d9676ed359d2c44d
#
_entry.id   6cd5e6bd2a7a96c5d9676ed359d2c44d
#
_cell.length_a   1.000
_cell.length_b   1.000
_cell.length_c   1.000
_cell.angle_alpha   90.00
_cell.angle_beta   90.00
_cell.angle_gamma   90.00
#
_symmetry.space_group_name_H-M   'P 1'
#
loop_
_entity.id
_entity.type
_entity.pdbx_description
1 polymer ?
#
loop_
_entity_poly.entity_id
_entity_poly.type
_entity_poly.pdbx_seq_one_letter_code
_entity_poly.pdbx_strand_id
1 'polypeptide(L)'
;FNLIFFFAYFAFEQGLVFKIISSDRSYITSLILLIFILVSFHCAFYTFKISGELNKAHIIKKSLLKENVKLKIFDENLILTSKGEISNGIVCDYFKDLIGLKKNGISTHVQILDSYLKKTVGYYEFGWFCSDVMLKLGLIGTVIGFIIMLSSLSDITTFDVTLLQGVLTTMGSGMGVALYTTLSALV
;
A
#
# COMPACT_ATOMS: atom_id res chain seq x y z
N PHE A 1 11.98 1.60 -1.29
CA PHE A 1 11.34 2.44 -2.32
C PHE A 1 12.17 2.56 -3.59
N ASN A 2 13.46 2.91 -3.51
CA ASN A 2 14.32 3.04 -4.71
C ASN A 2 14.39 1.76 -5.54
N LEU A 3 14.37 0.59 -4.92
CA LEU A 3 14.44 -0.70 -5.61
C LEU A 3 13.16 -1.00 -6.39
N ILE A 4 12.00 -0.64 -5.84
CA ILE A 4 10.69 -0.77 -6.51
C ILE A 4 10.62 0.17 -7.71
N PHE A 5 11.05 1.43 -7.56
CA PHE A 5 11.11 2.38 -8.66
C PHE A 5 12.07 1.94 -9.75
N PHE A 6 13.21 1.35 -9.39
CA PHE A 6 14.18 0.81 -10.36
C PHE A 6 13.56 -0.35 -11.16
N PHE A 7 12.90 -1.29 -10.49
CA PHE A 7 12.22 -2.40 -11.18
C PHE A 7 11.05 -1.93 -12.05
N ALA A 8 10.27 -0.97 -11.59
CA ALA A 8 9.17 -0.38 -12.36
C ALA A 8 9.70 0.34 -13.61
N TYR A 9 10.78 1.12 -13.47
CA TYR A 9 11.45 1.78 -14.59
C TYR A 9 12.00 0.76 -15.61
N PHE A 10 12.68 -0.28 -15.13
CA PHE A 10 13.22 -1.34 -15.97
C PHE A 10 12.13 -2.10 -16.73
N ALA A 11 11.02 -2.43 -16.07
CA ALA A 11 9.87 -3.08 -16.70
C ALA A 11 9.21 -2.18 -17.78
N PHE A 12 9.17 -0.86 -17.54
CA PHE A 12 8.66 0.11 -18.49
C PHE A 12 9.58 0.26 -19.71
N GLU A 13 10.90 0.32 -19.51
CA GLU A 13 11.90 0.45 -20.58
C GLU A 13 11.93 -0.80 -21.49
N GLN A 14 11.75 -1.98 -20.93
CA GLN A 14 11.64 -3.25 -21.66
C GLN A 14 10.31 -3.38 -22.44
N GLY A 15 9.39 -2.43 -22.30
CA GLY A 15 8.07 -2.50 -22.91
C GLY A 15 7.18 -3.62 -22.37
N LEU A 16 7.59 -4.25 -21.25
CA LEU A 16 6.83 -5.35 -20.65
C LEU A 16 5.46 -4.90 -20.21
N VAL A 17 5.34 -3.70 -19.65
CA VAL A 17 4.06 -3.13 -19.21
C VAL A 17 3.09 -3.00 -20.38
N PHE A 18 3.57 -2.52 -21.53
CA PHE A 18 2.75 -2.38 -22.74
C PHE A 18 2.35 -3.74 -23.32
N LYS A 19 3.27 -4.71 -23.30
CA LYS A 19 3.03 -6.07 -23.74
C LYS A 19 2.01 -6.80 -22.86
N ILE A 20 2.10 -6.60 -21.54
CA ILE A 20 1.15 -7.13 -20.56
C ILE A 20 -0.25 -6.55 -20.80
N ILE A 21 -0.38 -5.23 -20.94
CA ILE A 21 -1.66 -4.56 -21.17
C ILE A 21 -2.27 -4.96 -22.51
N SER A 22 -1.47 -5.05 -23.58
CA SER A 22 -1.96 -5.44 -24.91
C SER A 22 -2.35 -6.92 -25.00
N SER A 23 -1.75 -7.78 -24.18
CA SER A 23 -2.06 -9.22 -24.11
C SER A 23 -3.25 -9.53 -23.19
N ASP A 24 -3.65 -8.56 -22.35
CA ASP A 24 -4.71 -8.78 -21.36
C ASP A 24 -6.11 -8.57 -21.95
N ARG A 25 -6.71 -9.66 -22.38
CA ARG A 25 -8.11 -9.71 -22.82
C ARG A 25 -9.13 -9.60 -21.68
N SER A 26 -8.71 -9.84 -20.45
CA SER A 26 -9.60 -9.90 -19.28
C SER A 26 -9.72 -8.57 -18.53
N TYR A 27 -8.89 -7.58 -18.84
CA TYR A 27 -8.75 -6.29 -18.10
C TYR A 27 -8.39 -6.43 -16.61
N ILE A 28 -8.16 -7.65 -16.13
CA ILE A 28 -7.83 -7.92 -14.72
C ILE A 28 -6.44 -7.41 -14.40
N THR A 29 -5.47 -7.60 -15.29
CA THR A 29 -4.11 -7.08 -15.12
C THR A 29 -4.09 -5.56 -15.03
N SER A 30 -4.88 -4.89 -15.88
CA SER A 30 -5.02 -3.43 -15.85
C SER A 30 -5.63 -2.96 -14.51
N LEU A 31 -6.62 -3.69 -13.97
CA LEU A 31 -7.22 -3.42 -12.67
C LEU A 31 -6.19 -3.58 -11.53
N ILE A 32 -5.40 -4.65 -11.55
CA ILE A 32 -4.34 -4.91 -10.56
C ILE A 32 -3.30 -3.78 -10.58
N LEU A 33 -2.84 -3.37 -11.75
CA LEU A 33 -1.89 -2.27 -11.91
C LEU A 33 -2.44 -0.94 -11.39
N LEU A 34 -3.72 -0.66 -11.63
CA LEU A 34 -4.38 0.53 -11.12
C LEU A 34 -4.43 0.53 -9.59
N ILE A 35 -4.84 -0.59 -8.98
CA ILE A 35 -4.86 -0.74 -7.52
C ILE A 35 -3.44 -0.57 -6.97
N PHE A 36 -2.43 -1.17 -7.60
CA PHE A 36 -1.03 -1.05 -7.19
C PHE A 36 -0.54 0.40 -7.17
N ILE A 37 -0.85 1.18 -8.20
CA ILE A 37 -0.48 2.61 -8.27
C ILE A 37 -1.18 3.40 -7.16
N LEU A 38 -2.48 3.18 -6.94
CA LEU A 38 -3.24 3.87 -5.89
C LEU A 38 -2.68 3.55 -4.49
N VAL A 39 -2.41 2.27 -4.21
CA VAL A 39 -1.85 1.84 -2.92
C VAL A 39 -0.44 2.37 -2.72
N SER A 40 0.40 2.34 -3.76
CA SER A 40 1.75 2.88 -3.72
C SER A 40 1.74 4.38 -3.41
N PHE A 41 0.85 5.14 -4.04
CA PHE A 41 0.70 6.58 -3.78
C PHE A 41 0.20 6.84 -2.36
N HIS A 42 -0.78 6.07 -1.89
CA HIS A 42 -1.29 6.13 -0.53
C HIS A 42 -0.19 5.83 0.50
N CYS A 43 0.60 4.77 0.30
CA CYS A 43 1.72 4.41 1.16
C CYS A 43 2.80 5.51 1.20
N ALA A 44 3.14 6.10 0.05
CA ALA A 44 4.10 7.20 -0.03
C ALA A 44 3.62 8.41 0.79
N PHE A 45 2.38 8.83 0.59
CA PHE A 45 1.77 9.94 1.33
C PHE A 45 1.80 9.71 2.85
N TYR A 46 1.47 8.48 3.26
CA TYR A 46 1.48 8.09 4.67
C TYR A 46 2.88 8.09 5.27
N THR A 47 3.86 7.60 4.54
CA THR A 47 5.27 7.60 4.96
C THR A 47 5.78 9.04 5.19
N PHE A 48 5.43 9.96 4.31
CA PHE A 48 5.76 11.38 4.50
C PHE A 48 5.10 11.97 5.74
N LYS A 49 3.84 11.65 5.99
CA LYS A 49 3.10 12.13 7.17
C LYS A 49 3.71 11.61 8.47
N ILE A 50 4.03 10.31 8.54
CA ILE A 50 4.66 9.70 9.72
C ILE A 50 6.08 10.24 9.95
N SER A 51 6.84 10.46 8.87
CA SER A 51 8.18 11.06 8.96
C SER A 51 8.14 12.45 9.58
N GLY A 52 7.14 13.27 9.23
CA GLY A 52 6.92 14.56 9.87
C GLY A 52 6.61 14.46 11.36
N GLU A 53 5.77 13.51 11.76
CA GLU A 53 5.45 13.26 13.19
C GLU A 53 6.67 12.73 13.97
N LEU A 54 7.47 11.86 13.36
CA LEU A 54 8.69 11.34 13.99
C LEU A 54 9.70 12.48 14.26
N ASN A 55 9.83 13.41 13.34
CA ASN A 55 10.70 14.58 13.52
C ASN A 55 10.21 15.47 14.69
N LYS A 56 8.90 15.68 14.81
CA LYS A 56 8.30 16.38 15.97
C LYS A 56 8.60 15.66 17.28
N ALA A 57 8.43 14.33 17.32
CA ALA A 57 8.75 13.51 18.49
C ALA A 57 10.23 13.63 18.89
N HIS A 58 11.13 13.66 17.90
CA HIS A 58 12.57 13.81 18.16
C HIS A 58 12.91 15.19 18.74
N ILE A 59 12.28 16.25 18.26
CA ILE A 59 12.43 17.60 18.79
C ILE A 59 11.94 17.66 20.24
N ILE A 60 10.78 17.08 20.54
CA ILE A 60 10.23 17.04 21.91
C ILE A 60 11.17 16.27 22.85
N LYS A 61 11.62 15.08 22.43
CA LYS A 61 12.58 14.27 23.19
C LYS A 61 13.87 15.04 23.49
N LYS A 62 14.44 15.71 22.49
CA LYS A 62 15.67 16.51 22.66
C LYS A 62 15.47 17.69 23.61
N SER A 63 14.28 18.29 23.59
CA SER A 63 13.96 19.41 24.48
C SER A 63 13.73 18.97 25.92
N LEU A 64 13.13 17.78 26.14
CA LEU A 64 12.94 17.20 27.49
C LEU A 64 14.25 16.75 28.11
N LEU A 65 15.24 16.32 27.31
CA LEU A 65 16.57 15.93 27.81
C LEU A 65 17.47 17.13 28.20
N LYS A 66 17.17 18.31 27.67
CA LYS A 66 17.85 19.54 28.09
C LYS A 66 17.16 20.02 29.39
N GLU A 67 17.87 19.89 30.52
CA GLU A 67 17.47 20.37 31.84
C GLU A 67 16.88 21.78 31.76
N ASN A 68 15.65 21.96 32.30
CA ASN A 68 14.91 23.21 32.46
C ASN A 68 13.84 23.58 31.42
N VAL A 69 13.34 22.68 30.60
CA VAL A 69 12.19 23.02 29.75
C VAL A 69 10.89 22.55 30.41
N LYS A 70 10.07 23.47 30.92
CA LYS A 70 8.71 23.19 31.36
C LYS A 70 7.78 23.18 30.16
N LEU A 71 7.15 22.02 29.88
CA LEU A 71 6.06 21.94 28.93
C LEU A 71 4.85 22.71 29.46
N LYS A 72 4.46 23.78 28.78
CA LYS A 72 3.21 24.52 29.09
C LYS A 72 2.23 24.29 27.96
N ILE A 73 1.00 23.91 28.30
CA ILE A 73 -0.13 23.93 27.41
C ILE A 73 -0.71 25.33 27.39
N PHE A 74 -0.68 25.99 26.23
CA PHE A 74 -1.35 27.25 26.00
C PHE A 74 -2.38 27.04 24.89
N ASP A 75 -3.64 27.28 25.18
CA ASP A 75 -4.76 27.33 24.21
C ASP A 75 -4.64 26.33 23.04
N GLU A 76 -4.88 25.02 23.28
CA GLU A 76 -4.84 23.93 22.31
C GLU A 76 -3.47 23.56 21.69
N ASN A 77 -2.41 24.36 21.89
CA ASN A 77 -1.07 24.09 21.38
C ASN A 77 -0.09 23.77 22.49
N LEU A 78 0.79 22.78 22.24
CA LEU A 78 1.90 22.44 23.15
C LEU A 78 3.05 23.42 22.85
N ILE A 79 3.32 24.34 23.78
CA ILE A 79 4.43 25.31 23.65
C ILE A 79 5.63 24.80 24.43
N LEU A 80 6.71 24.50 23.73
CA LEU A 80 8.03 24.31 24.32
C LEU A 80 8.63 25.69 24.62
N THR A 81 8.90 25.99 25.87
CA THR A 81 9.29 27.33 26.39
C THR A 81 10.62 27.86 25.84
N SER A 82 11.30 27.21 24.92
CA SER A 82 12.59 27.70 24.43
C SER A 82 12.78 27.82 22.93
N LYS A 83 11.97 27.21 22.07
CA LYS A 83 12.16 27.33 20.59
C LYS A 83 11.00 26.78 19.77
N GLY A 84 9.89 27.47 19.76
CA GLY A 84 8.90 27.29 18.71
C GLY A 84 7.64 26.50 19.08
N GLU A 85 6.54 26.91 18.52
CA GLU A 85 5.24 26.23 18.57
C GLU A 85 5.33 24.90 17.84
N ILE A 86 4.97 23.81 18.51
CA ILE A 86 4.75 22.53 17.86
C ILE A 86 3.29 22.46 17.50
N SER A 87 3.03 22.63 16.21
CA SER A 87 1.72 22.57 15.61
C SER A 87 1.12 21.16 15.68
N ASN A 88 -0.22 21.09 15.70
CA ASN A 88 -1.07 19.90 15.76
C ASN A 88 -0.50 18.63 15.10
N GLY A 89 -0.64 17.48 15.78
CA GLY A 89 -0.22 16.18 15.29
C GLY A 89 -0.46 15.08 16.32
N ILE A 90 -0.36 13.83 15.90
CA ILE A 90 -0.60 12.63 16.73
C ILE A 90 0.28 12.66 17.99
N VAL A 91 1.52 13.11 17.85
CA VAL A 91 2.47 13.21 18.98
C VAL A 91 2.06 14.30 19.95
N CYS A 92 1.61 15.45 19.47
CA CYS A 92 1.11 16.54 20.32
C CYS A 92 -0.15 16.12 21.08
N ASP A 93 -1.09 15.45 20.43
CA ASP A 93 -2.32 14.97 21.05
C ASP A 93 -2.01 13.95 22.17
N TYR A 94 -1.08 13.02 21.92
CA TYR A 94 -0.61 12.07 22.92
C TYR A 94 -0.03 12.77 24.17
N PHE A 95 0.81 13.79 23.99
CA PHE A 95 1.37 14.52 25.12
C PHE A 95 0.33 15.36 25.85
N LYS A 96 -0.66 15.92 25.16
CA LYS A 96 -1.80 16.63 25.78
C LYS A 96 -2.59 15.69 26.69
N ASP A 97 -2.94 14.50 26.19
CA ASP A 97 -3.68 13.50 26.96
C ASP A 97 -2.90 13.02 28.17
N LEU A 98 -1.58 12.79 28.01
CA LEU A 98 -0.69 12.44 29.11
C LEU A 98 -0.66 13.49 30.23
N ILE A 99 -0.58 14.77 29.89
CA ILE A 99 -0.56 15.86 30.84
C ILE A 99 -1.93 16.01 31.52
N GLY A 100 -3.02 15.85 30.76
CA GLY A 100 -4.40 15.86 31.29
C GLY A 100 -4.64 14.78 32.35
N LEU A 101 -4.16 13.55 32.09
CA LEU A 101 -4.27 12.44 33.05
C LEU A 101 -3.44 12.63 34.31
N LYS A 102 -2.22 13.14 34.16
CA LYS A 102 -1.35 13.43 35.31
C LYS A 102 -1.99 14.46 36.23
N LYS A 103 -2.72 15.42 35.66
CA LYS A 103 -3.48 16.42 36.41
C LYS A 103 -4.66 15.79 37.18
N ASN A 104 -5.27 14.75 36.65
CA ASN A 104 -6.42 14.05 37.22
C ASN A 104 -6.04 12.84 38.10
N GLY A 105 -4.74 12.59 38.36
CA GLY A 105 -4.27 11.51 39.23
C GLY A 105 -4.46 10.08 38.69
N ILE A 106 -4.76 9.92 37.39
CA ILE A 106 -5.01 8.62 36.76
C ILE A 106 -3.70 8.12 36.12
N SER A 107 -3.23 6.94 36.56
CA SER A 107 -1.95 6.36 36.11
C SER A 107 -2.07 5.41 34.89
N THR A 108 -3.11 5.55 34.04
CA THR A 108 -3.40 4.60 32.95
C THR A 108 -2.65 4.99 31.65
N HIS A 109 -1.32 5.10 31.73
CA HIS A 109 -0.48 5.46 30.56
C HIS A 109 -0.52 4.41 29.43
N VAL A 110 -0.69 3.13 29.78
CA VAL A 110 -0.63 2.01 28.83
C VAL A 110 -1.83 2.03 27.87
N GLN A 111 -3.04 2.34 28.36
CA GLN A 111 -4.25 2.37 27.52
C GLN A 111 -4.22 3.48 26.49
N ILE A 112 -3.68 4.64 26.86
CA ILE A 112 -3.52 5.75 25.91
C ILE A 112 -2.50 5.41 24.84
N LEU A 113 -1.34 4.88 25.25
CA LEU A 113 -0.32 4.45 24.30
C LEU A 113 -0.88 3.44 23.30
N ASP A 114 -1.63 2.43 23.78
CA ASP A 114 -2.26 1.41 22.93
C ASP A 114 -3.27 2.02 21.95
N SER A 115 -4.07 3.00 22.38
CA SER A 115 -5.02 3.71 21.52
C SER A 115 -4.31 4.49 20.40
N TYR A 116 -3.21 5.17 20.69
CA TYR A 116 -2.43 5.91 19.68
C TYR A 116 -1.65 4.97 18.75
N LEU A 117 -1.14 3.85 19.27
CA LEU A 117 -0.52 2.81 18.44
C LEU A 117 -1.54 2.21 17.47
N LYS A 118 -2.75 1.86 17.92
CA LYS A 118 -3.81 1.35 17.04
C LYS A 118 -4.19 2.35 15.96
N LYS A 119 -4.27 3.63 16.29
CA LYS A 119 -4.55 4.68 15.30
C LYS A 119 -3.46 4.78 14.23
N THR A 120 -2.21 4.53 14.59
CA THR A 120 -1.08 4.56 13.65
C THR A 120 -1.00 3.26 12.82
N VAL A 121 -1.27 2.11 13.45
CA VAL A 121 -1.23 0.78 12.82
C VAL A 121 -2.38 0.59 11.83
N GLY A 122 -3.56 1.17 12.06
CA GLY A 122 -4.72 1.02 11.18
C GLY A 122 -4.47 1.41 9.72
N TYR A 123 -3.56 2.33 9.47
CA TYR A 123 -3.18 2.71 8.10
C TYR A 123 -2.27 1.67 7.43
N TYR A 124 -1.50 0.95 8.19
CA TYR A 124 -0.67 -0.16 7.72
C TYR A 124 -1.53 -1.39 7.37
N GLU A 125 -2.58 -1.64 8.15
CA GLU A 125 -3.54 -2.72 7.90
C GLU A 125 -4.26 -2.55 6.56
N PHE A 126 -4.56 -1.32 6.16
CA PHE A 126 -5.14 -1.04 4.85
C PHE A 126 -4.22 -1.48 3.70
N GLY A 127 -2.91 -1.25 3.81
CA GLY A 127 -1.93 -1.70 2.81
C GLY A 127 -1.89 -3.24 2.71
N TRP A 128 -1.93 -3.94 3.83
CA TRP A 128 -2.01 -5.40 3.88
C TRP A 128 -3.27 -5.94 3.22
N PHE A 129 -4.42 -5.34 3.54
CA PHE A 129 -5.70 -5.71 2.93
C PHE A 129 -5.66 -5.56 1.40
N CYS A 130 -5.16 -4.44 0.90
CA CYS A 130 -5.04 -4.22 -0.56
C CYS A 130 -4.09 -5.24 -1.22
N SER A 131 -2.97 -5.58 -0.58
CA SER A 131 -2.04 -6.60 -1.08
C SER A 131 -2.72 -7.98 -1.18
N ASP A 132 -3.49 -8.37 -0.16
CA ASP A 132 -4.24 -9.64 -0.16
C ASP A 132 -5.31 -9.67 -1.26
N VAL A 133 -6.00 -8.55 -1.50
CA VAL A 133 -6.95 -8.42 -2.61
C VAL A 133 -6.26 -8.56 -3.97
N MET A 134 -5.09 -7.97 -4.16
CA MET A 134 -4.32 -8.07 -5.42
C MET A 134 -3.92 -9.52 -5.70
N LEU A 135 -3.44 -10.26 -4.68
CA LEU A 135 -3.10 -11.68 -4.82
C LEU A 135 -4.33 -12.52 -5.22
N LYS A 136 -5.48 -12.27 -4.60
CA LYS A 136 -6.73 -12.96 -4.94
C LYS A 136 -7.20 -12.64 -6.37
N LEU A 137 -7.08 -11.39 -6.80
CA LEU A 137 -7.37 -11.00 -8.19
C LEU A 137 -6.44 -11.69 -9.20
N GLY A 138 -5.15 -11.83 -8.87
CA GLY A 138 -4.21 -12.59 -9.69
C GLY A 138 -4.63 -14.06 -9.85
N LEU A 139 -5.09 -14.68 -8.76
CA LEU A 139 -5.61 -16.05 -8.79
C LEU A 139 -6.87 -16.18 -9.66
N ILE A 140 -7.81 -15.24 -9.54
CA ILE A 140 -9.01 -15.18 -10.39
C ILE A 140 -8.60 -15.04 -11.85
N GLY A 141 -7.59 -14.22 -12.15
CA GLY A 141 -7.07 -14.04 -13.50
C GLY A 141 -6.52 -15.33 -14.11
N THR A 142 -5.87 -16.19 -13.32
CA THR A 142 -5.44 -17.51 -13.82
C THR A 142 -6.62 -18.40 -14.18
N VAL A 143 -7.64 -18.44 -13.36
CA VAL A 143 -8.85 -19.24 -13.62
C VAL A 143 -9.51 -18.77 -14.92
N ILE A 144 -9.67 -17.46 -15.12
CA ILE A 144 -10.24 -16.88 -16.33
C ILE A 144 -9.37 -17.20 -17.55
N GLY A 145 -8.04 -17.09 -17.43
CA GLY A 145 -7.11 -17.48 -18.50
C GLY A 145 -7.26 -18.96 -18.92
N PHE A 146 -7.45 -19.85 -17.94
CA PHE A 146 -7.73 -21.25 -18.19
C PHE A 146 -9.09 -21.47 -18.86
N ILE A 147 -10.13 -20.77 -18.47
CA ILE A 147 -11.45 -20.85 -19.10
C ILE A 147 -11.35 -20.42 -20.58
N ILE A 148 -10.65 -19.33 -20.87
CA ILE A 148 -10.43 -18.87 -22.26
C ILE A 148 -9.66 -19.93 -23.07
N MET A 149 -8.65 -20.55 -22.47
CA MET A 149 -7.87 -21.61 -23.10
C MET A 149 -8.74 -22.84 -23.43
N LEU A 150 -9.56 -23.29 -22.49
CA LEU A 150 -10.39 -24.47 -22.64
C LEU A 150 -11.58 -24.23 -23.61
N SER A 151 -12.12 -23.02 -23.65
CA SER A 151 -13.24 -22.70 -24.57
C SER A 151 -12.84 -22.86 -26.02
N SER A 152 -11.57 -22.64 -26.37
CA SER A 152 -11.08 -22.83 -27.74
C SER A 152 -11.01 -24.30 -28.17
N LEU A 153 -11.00 -25.24 -27.23
CA LEU A 153 -11.00 -26.67 -27.50
C LEU A 153 -12.41 -27.20 -27.77
N SER A 154 -13.44 -26.57 -27.19
CA SER A 154 -14.82 -27.02 -27.35
C SER A 154 -15.40 -26.79 -28.78
N ASP A 155 -14.77 -25.92 -29.57
CA ASP A 155 -15.22 -25.55 -30.88
C ASP A 155 -14.65 -26.47 -31.98
N ILE A 156 -13.83 -27.47 -31.61
CA ILE A 156 -13.21 -28.40 -32.55
C ILE A 156 -14.22 -29.48 -32.91
N THR A 157 -14.88 -29.33 -34.05
CA THR A 157 -15.77 -30.34 -34.62
C THR A 157 -15.16 -31.15 -35.79
N THR A 158 -14.10 -30.63 -36.44
CA THR A 158 -13.38 -31.24 -37.55
C THR A 158 -11.88 -31.03 -37.43
N PHE A 159 -11.08 -32.03 -37.80
CA PHE A 159 -9.62 -31.95 -37.79
C PHE A 159 -9.13 -31.29 -39.13
N ASP A 160 -9.12 -29.95 -39.12
CA ASP A 160 -8.51 -29.17 -40.20
C ASP A 160 -7.26 -28.45 -39.67
N VAL A 161 -6.18 -28.42 -40.43
CA VAL A 161 -4.88 -27.82 -40.06
C VAL A 161 -5.01 -26.33 -39.76
N THR A 162 -5.86 -25.63 -40.49
CA THR A 162 -6.12 -24.20 -40.30
C THR A 162 -6.87 -23.93 -38.97
N LEU A 163 -7.82 -24.79 -38.61
CA LEU A 163 -8.53 -24.73 -37.34
C LEU A 163 -7.59 -25.01 -36.16
N LEU A 164 -6.70 -26.02 -36.28
CA LEU A 164 -5.72 -26.33 -35.26
C LEU A 164 -4.77 -25.17 -35.00
N GLN A 165 -4.34 -24.44 -36.01
CA GLN A 165 -3.49 -23.27 -35.86
C GLN A 165 -4.22 -22.12 -35.12
N GLY A 166 -5.49 -21.89 -35.39
CA GLY A 166 -6.33 -20.92 -34.67
C GLY A 166 -6.51 -21.29 -33.22
N VAL A 167 -6.77 -22.57 -32.92
CA VAL A 167 -6.90 -23.08 -31.53
C VAL A 167 -5.59 -22.92 -30.77
N LEU A 168 -4.44 -23.28 -31.34
CA LEU A 168 -3.13 -23.10 -30.67
C LEU A 168 -2.86 -21.64 -30.36
N THR A 169 -3.22 -20.71 -31.25
CA THR A 169 -3.07 -19.27 -30.99
C THR A 169 -3.95 -18.79 -29.81
N THR A 170 -5.20 -19.26 -29.77
CA THR A 170 -6.14 -18.89 -28.71
C THR A 170 -5.72 -19.50 -27.35
N MET A 171 -5.27 -20.77 -27.38
CA MET A 171 -4.70 -21.42 -26.19
C MET A 171 -3.48 -20.66 -25.67
N GLY A 172 -2.57 -20.25 -26.55
CA GLY A 172 -1.40 -19.44 -26.19
C GLY A 172 -1.81 -18.10 -25.56
N SER A 173 -2.83 -17.45 -26.10
CA SER A 173 -3.34 -16.19 -25.55
C SER A 173 -3.98 -16.37 -24.16
N GLY A 174 -4.80 -17.41 -23.94
CA GLY A 174 -5.40 -17.73 -22.65
C GLY A 174 -4.37 -18.04 -21.58
N MET A 175 -3.33 -18.81 -21.92
CA MET A 175 -2.21 -19.10 -21.04
C MET A 175 -1.40 -17.84 -20.73
N GLY A 176 -1.23 -16.94 -21.70
CA GLY A 176 -0.60 -15.65 -21.51
C GLY A 176 -1.35 -14.79 -20.49
N VAL A 177 -2.68 -14.69 -20.58
CA VAL A 177 -3.52 -13.99 -19.60
C VAL A 177 -3.29 -14.56 -18.20
N ALA A 178 -3.34 -15.88 -18.02
CA ALA A 178 -3.14 -16.54 -16.73
C ALA A 178 -1.77 -16.21 -16.11
N LEU A 179 -0.71 -16.24 -16.89
CA LEU A 179 0.65 -15.97 -16.42
C LEU A 179 0.87 -14.48 -16.08
N TYR A 180 0.41 -13.58 -16.95
CA TYR A 180 0.59 -12.15 -16.76
C TYR A 180 -0.21 -11.60 -15.57
N THR A 181 -1.43 -12.10 -15.32
CA THR A 181 -2.22 -11.69 -14.17
C THR A 181 -1.58 -12.10 -12.85
N THR A 182 -1.04 -13.33 -12.79
CA THR A 182 -0.33 -13.81 -11.59
C THR A 182 0.96 -13.04 -11.36
N LEU A 183 1.73 -12.82 -12.43
CA LEU A 183 2.97 -12.04 -12.32
C LEU A 183 2.72 -10.63 -11.83
N SER A 184 1.67 -9.97 -12.36
CA SER A 184 1.30 -8.61 -11.94
C SER A 184 0.80 -8.54 -10.49
N ALA A 185 0.19 -9.61 -9.98
CA ALA A 185 -0.31 -9.66 -8.61
C ALA A 185 0.79 -9.94 -7.57
N LEU A 186 1.90 -10.56 -8.00
CA LEU A 186 3.05 -10.89 -7.15
C LEU A 186 4.04 -9.73 -6.99
N VAL A 187 4.01 -8.75 -7.88
CA VAL A 187 4.91 -7.57 -7.87
C VAL A 187 4.35 -6.48 -7.00
#